data_b3ef429958be77ce48fab22f7d823d38
#
_entry.id   b3ef429958be77ce48fab22f7d823d38
#
_cell.length_a   1.000
_cell.length_b   1.000
_cell.length_c   1.000
_cell.angle_alpha   90.00
_cell.angle_beta   90.00
_cell.angle_gamma   90.00
#
_symmetry.space_group_name_H-M   'P 1'
#
loop_
_entity.id
_entity.type
_entity.pdbx_description
1 polymer ?
#
loop_
_entity_poly.entity_id
_entity_poly.type
_entity_poly.pdbx_seq_one_letter_code
_entity_poly.pdbx_strand_id
1 'polypeptide(L)'
;MSVQLSANSFLQMLSHSGLLSETQLQQIEQRFPASARTSTPRAVCDWLLEEGAITEWHAEKLLQSKFRGFFLGPYKLLNRVARGGMSTIYAAQHKETGEVHALKVLPPARTNTASYLP
;
A
#
# COMPACT_ATOMS: atom_id res chain seq x y z
N MET A 1 20.17 14.88 -5.07
CA MET A 1 20.59 13.63 -5.71
C MET A 1 19.47 12.60 -5.61
N SER A 2 19.07 12.08 -6.73
CA SER A 2 18.02 11.09 -6.72
C SER A 2 18.62 9.70 -6.53
N VAL A 3 17.99 8.93 -5.68
CA VAL A 3 18.36 7.52 -5.46
C VAL A 3 17.42 6.68 -6.29
N GLN A 4 17.98 5.91 -7.19
CA GLN A 4 17.17 5.01 -7.98
C GLN A 4 16.72 3.84 -7.12
N LEU A 5 15.42 3.61 -7.11
CA LEU A 5 14.85 2.49 -6.41
C LEU A 5 15.13 1.22 -7.20
N SER A 6 15.71 0.23 -6.56
CA SER A 6 15.93 -1.07 -7.18
C SER A 6 14.76 -1.99 -6.91
N ALA A 7 14.65 -3.07 -7.68
CA ALA A 7 13.62 -4.07 -7.45
C ALA A 7 13.75 -4.68 -6.05
N ASN A 8 14.99 -4.93 -5.61
CA ASN A 8 15.21 -5.46 -4.27
C ASN A 8 14.78 -4.49 -3.18
N SER A 9 15.10 -3.21 -3.34
CA SER A 9 14.65 -2.18 -2.39
C SER A 9 13.13 -2.08 -2.37
N PHE A 10 12.51 -2.18 -3.53
CA PHE A 10 11.06 -2.18 -3.64
C PHE A 10 10.44 -3.35 -2.87
N LEU A 11 10.99 -4.55 -3.04
CA LEU A 11 10.50 -5.72 -2.33
C LEU A 11 10.70 -5.60 -0.82
N GLN A 12 11.79 -4.98 -0.38
CA GLN A 12 12.00 -4.71 1.04
C GLN A 12 10.95 -3.74 1.58
N MET A 13 10.66 -2.68 0.84
CA MET A 13 9.62 -1.74 1.24
C MET A 13 8.26 -2.42 1.31
N LEU A 14 7.96 -3.27 0.35
CA LEU A 14 6.72 -4.04 0.34
C LEU A 14 6.61 -4.90 1.60
N SER A 15 7.71 -5.55 1.98
CA SER A 15 7.77 -6.35 3.19
C SER A 15 7.49 -5.50 4.44
N HIS A 16 8.08 -4.32 4.51
CA HIS A 16 7.92 -3.43 5.67
C HIS A 16 6.58 -2.71 5.70
N SER A 17 5.90 -2.64 4.56
CA SER A 17 4.62 -1.93 4.47
C SER A 17 3.50 -2.61 5.23
N GLY A 18 3.60 -3.92 5.42
CA GLY A 18 2.53 -4.69 6.03
C GLY A 18 1.37 -5.00 5.10
N LEU A 19 1.47 -4.60 3.84
CA LEU A 19 0.38 -4.84 2.88
C LEU A 19 0.14 -6.32 2.63
N LEU A 20 1.16 -7.13 2.76
CA LEU A 20 1.08 -8.58 2.56
C LEU A 20 1.58 -9.28 3.81
N SER A 21 0.97 -10.42 4.12
CA SER A 21 1.42 -11.27 5.23
C SER A 21 2.73 -11.95 4.84
N GLU A 22 3.43 -12.51 5.83
CA GLU A 22 4.65 -13.27 5.57
C GLU A 22 4.38 -14.44 4.62
N THR A 23 3.27 -15.12 4.79
CA THR A 23 2.88 -16.22 3.92
C THR A 23 2.69 -15.74 2.48
N GLN A 24 1.99 -14.62 2.31
CA GLN A 24 1.78 -14.04 0.99
C GLN A 24 3.11 -13.62 0.34
N LEU A 25 4.00 -13.02 1.13
CA LEU A 25 5.31 -12.62 0.64
C LEU A 25 6.13 -13.82 0.19
N GLN A 26 6.10 -14.91 0.96
CA GLN A 26 6.79 -16.14 0.58
C GLN A 26 6.25 -16.73 -0.70
N GLN A 27 4.93 -16.75 -0.85
CA GLN A 27 4.28 -17.23 -2.07
C GLN A 27 4.68 -16.39 -3.27
N ILE A 28 4.73 -15.07 -3.10
CA ILE A 28 5.12 -14.15 -4.16
C ILE A 28 6.58 -14.39 -4.55
N GLU A 29 7.47 -14.54 -3.57
CA GLU A 29 8.88 -14.80 -3.85
C GLU A 29 9.08 -16.09 -4.64
N GLN A 30 8.30 -17.12 -4.31
CA GLN A 30 8.38 -18.40 -5.04
C GLN A 30 7.86 -18.29 -6.46
N ARG A 31 6.83 -17.49 -6.69
CA ARG A 31 6.20 -17.32 -7.99
C ARG A 31 6.90 -16.25 -8.83
N PHE A 32 7.62 -15.36 -8.17
CA PHE A 32 8.30 -14.26 -8.85
C PHE A 32 9.52 -14.79 -9.59
N PRO A 33 9.57 -14.63 -10.92
CA PRO A 33 10.71 -15.16 -11.69
C PRO A 33 12.03 -14.52 -11.24
N ALA A 34 13.08 -15.32 -11.19
CA ALA A 34 14.40 -14.81 -10.80
C ALA A 34 14.84 -13.67 -11.71
N SER A 35 14.51 -13.76 -13.00
CA SER A 35 14.84 -12.71 -13.95
C SER A 35 14.17 -11.39 -13.64
N ALA A 36 12.98 -11.43 -13.00
CA ALA A 36 12.26 -10.22 -12.67
C ALA A 36 12.89 -9.46 -11.50
N ARG A 37 13.71 -10.13 -10.70
CA ARG A 37 14.40 -9.47 -9.59
C ARG A 37 15.47 -8.49 -10.04
N THR A 38 15.91 -8.62 -11.28
CA THR A 38 16.83 -7.66 -11.90
C THR A 38 16.07 -6.59 -12.69
N SER A 39 14.75 -6.64 -12.64
CA SER A 39 13.87 -5.71 -13.36
C SER A 39 13.75 -4.39 -12.61
N THR A 40 13.04 -3.47 -13.24
CA THR A 40 12.74 -2.19 -12.62
C THR A 40 11.65 -2.34 -11.55
N PRO A 41 11.57 -1.43 -10.59
CA PRO A 41 10.46 -1.44 -9.63
C PRO A 41 9.10 -1.38 -10.30
N ARG A 42 9.00 -0.71 -11.43
CA ARG A 42 7.74 -0.62 -12.17
C ARG A 42 7.29 -1.99 -12.66
N ALA A 43 8.23 -2.80 -13.15
CA ALA A 43 7.92 -4.16 -13.61
C ALA A 43 7.42 -5.02 -12.44
N VAL A 44 8.02 -4.86 -11.27
CA VAL A 44 7.55 -5.56 -10.08
C VAL A 44 6.13 -5.14 -9.72
N CYS A 45 5.85 -3.83 -9.76
CA CYS A 45 4.51 -3.31 -9.51
C CYS A 45 3.49 -3.90 -10.47
N ASP A 46 3.80 -3.91 -11.76
CA ASP A 46 2.88 -4.41 -12.77
C ASP A 46 2.54 -5.88 -12.51
N TRP A 47 3.55 -6.66 -12.14
CA TRP A 47 3.33 -8.06 -11.80
C TRP A 47 2.44 -8.21 -10.58
N LEU A 48 2.68 -7.41 -9.53
CA LEU A 48 1.87 -7.45 -8.31
C LEU A 48 0.43 -7.02 -8.57
N LEU A 49 0.24 -6.01 -9.43
CA LEU A 49 -1.09 -5.56 -9.80
C LEU A 49 -1.85 -6.65 -10.57
N GLU A 50 -1.20 -7.35 -11.48
CA GLU A 50 -1.80 -8.47 -12.20
C GLU A 50 -2.21 -9.59 -11.26
N GLU A 51 -1.41 -9.83 -10.22
CA GLU A 51 -1.71 -10.86 -9.22
C GLU A 51 -2.79 -10.42 -8.23
N GLY A 52 -3.17 -9.15 -8.25
CA GLY A 52 -4.14 -8.62 -7.31
C GLY A 52 -3.60 -8.47 -5.90
N ALA A 53 -2.28 -8.46 -5.75
CA ALA A 53 -1.64 -8.39 -4.44
C ALA A 53 -1.68 -6.99 -3.84
N ILE A 54 -1.64 -5.97 -4.66
CA ILE A 54 -1.71 -4.57 -4.24
C ILE A 54 -2.63 -3.79 -5.15
N THR A 55 -3.03 -2.60 -4.72
CA THR A 55 -3.83 -1.69 -5.54
C THR A 55 -2.93 -0.73 -6.28
N GLU A 56 -3.49 -0.02 -7.26
CA GLU A 56 -2.74 1.00 -7.99
C GLU A 56 -2.25 2.10 -7.06
N TRP A 57 -3.06 2.47 -6.08
CA TRP A 57 -2.68 3.47 -5.08
C TRP A 57 -1.49 2.99 -4.25
N HIS A 58 -1.49 1.71 -3.84
CA HIS A 58 -0.34 1.12 -3.13
C HIS A 58 0.92 1.19 -3.99
N ALA A 59 0.80 0.81 -5.26
CA ALA A 59 1.94 0.80 -6.18
C ALA A 59 2.51 2.20 -6.35
N GLU A 60 1.64 3.18 -6.53
CA GLU A 60 2.06 4.58 -6.69
C GLU A 60 2.84 5.07 -5.48
N LYS A 61 2.35 4.76 -4.27
CA LYS A 61 3.02 5.16 -3.04
C LYS A 61 4.37 4.46 -2.88
N LEU A 62 4.40 3.15 -3.14
CA LEU A 62 5.64 2.38 -3.04
C LEU A 62 6.69 2.88 -4.03
N LEU A 63 6.29 3.25 -5.23
CA LEU A 63 7.21 3.81 -6.22
C LEU A 63 7.77 5.16 -5.79
N GLN A 64 7.08 5.86 -4.90
CA GLN A 64 7.56 7.11 -4.30
C GLN A 64 8.35 6.85 -3.01
N SER A 65 8.68 5.60 -2.73
CA SER A 65 9.35 5.18 -1.50
C SER A 65 8.52 5.44 -0.24
N LYS A 66 7.22 5.49 -0.38
CA LYS A 66 6.29 5.66 0.74
C LYS A 66 5.68 4.31 1.06
N PHE A 67 6.20 3.66 2.08
CA PHE A 67 5.77 2.30 2.45
C PHE A 67 5.11 2.22 3.82
N ARG A 68 4.75 3.37 4.37
CA ARG A 68 4.06 3.45 5.66
C ARG A 68 2.75 4.21 5.47
N GLY A 69 1.85 4.09 6.44
CA GLY A 69 0.60 4.80 6.39
C GLY A 69 -0.49 4.08 5.63
N PHE A 70 -0.35 2.78 5.43
CA PHE A 70 -1.37 1.98 4.75
C PHE A 70 -2.41 1.41 5.72
N PHE A 71 -2.22 1.60 7.01
CA PHE A 71 -3.14 1.07 8.01
C PHE A 71 -3.59 2.18 8.94
N LEU A 72 -4.85 2.11 9.33
CA LEU A 72 -5.44 3.05 10.27
C LEU A 72 -6.36 2.25 11.19
N GLY A 73 -5.87 2.00 12.43
CA GLY A 73 -6.57 1.11 13.34
C GLY A 73 -6.73 -0.27 12.72
N PRO A 74 -7.93 -0.84 12.74
CA PRO A 74 -8.17 -2.16 12.18
C PRO A 74 -8.37 -2.16 10.66
N TYR A 75 -8.11 -1.02 9.99
CA TYR A 75 -8.39 -0.87 8.58
C TYR A 75 -7.12 -0.82 7.76
N LYS A 76 -7.14 -1.53 6.64
CA LYS A 76 -6.12 -1.44 5.60
C LYS A 76 -6.63 -0.47 4.54
N LEU A 77 -5.90 0.59 4.30
CA LEU A 77 -6.27 1.56 3.27
C LEU A 77 -6.00 0.96 1.89
N LEU A 78 -7.01 1.00 1.03
CA LEU A 78 -6.91 0.42 -0.32
C LEU A 78 -6.67 1.49 -1.37
N ASN A 79 -7.36 2.62 -1.23
CA ASN A 79 -7.36 3.65 -2.25
C ASN A 79 -7.73 4.98 -1.64
N ARG A 80 -7.15 6.04 -2.19
CA ARG A 80 -7.64 7.39 -1.88
C ARG A 80 -8.77 7.70 -2.84
N VAL A 81 -9.97 7.88 -2.31
CA VAL A 81 -11.17 8.08 -3.11
C VAL A 81 -11.40 9.54 -3.43
N ALA A 82 -11.22 10.40 -2.43
CA ALA A 82 -11.47 11.82 -2.60
C ALA A 82 -10.60 12.62 -1.65
N ARG A 83 -10.29 13.83 -2.04
CA ARG A 83 -9.58 14.78 -1.20
C ARG A 83 -10.27 16.12 -1.34
N GLY A 84 -10.76 16.66 -0.24
CA GLY A 84 -11.43 17.93 -0.27
C GLY A 84 -11.26 18.65 1.04
N GLY A 85 -11.04 19.95 0.97
CA GLY A 85 -10.89 20.77 2.15
C GLY A 85 -9.77 20.27 3.05
N MET A 86 -10.15 19.91 4.28
CA MET A 86 -9.19 19.51 5.30
C MET A 86 -9.20 18.01 5.57
N SER A 87 -9.84 17.24 4.73
CA SER A 87 -9.93 15.80 4.95
C SER A 87 -9.66 15.01 3.68
N THR A 88 -9.31 13.74 3.87
CA THR A 88 -9.12 12.80 2.77
C THR A 88 -10.00 11.59 3.04
N ILE A 89 -10.64 11.09 2.00
CA ILE A 89 -11.50 9.91 2.11
C ILE A 89 -10.80 8.75 1.43
N TYR A 90 -10.71 7.65 2.15
CA TYR A 90 -10.09 6.42 1.67
C TYR A 90 -11.12 5.30 1.60
N ALA A 91 -10.98 4.44 0.61
CA ALA A 91 -11.60 3.12 0.66
C ALA A 91 -10.70 2.26 1.53
N ALA A 92 -11.26 1.58 2.51
CA ALA A 92 -10.48 0.81 3.46
C ALA A 92 -11.17 -0.51 3.77
N GLN A 93 -10.37 -1.53 4.02
CA GLN A 93 -10.87 -2.87 4.30
C GLN A 93 -10.57 -3.23 5.75
N HIS A 94 -11.61 -3.67 6.45
CA HIS A 94 -11.44 -4.14 7.83
C HIS A 94 -10.66 -5.44 7.82
N LYS A 95 -9.62 -5.53 8.63
CA LYS A 95 -8.72 -6.68 8.61
C LYS A 95 -9.39 -7.98 9.06
N GLU A 96 -10.36 -7.89 9.95
CA GLU A 96 -11.03 -9.08 10.48
C GLU A 96 -12.21 -9.52 9.65
N THR A 97 -13.06 -8.56 9.24
CA THR A 97 -14.30 -8.88 8.54
C THR A 97 -14.17 -8.89 7.03
N GLY A 98 -13.15 -8.21 6.50
CA GLY A 98 -12.99 -8.04 5.06
C GLY A 98 -13.91 -7.01 4.44
N GLU A 99 -14.76 -6.38 5.24
CA GLU A 99 -15.69 -5.37 4.73
C GLU A 99 -14.95 -4.10 4.33
N VAL A 100 -15.40 -3.49 3.24
CA VAL A 100 -14.83 -2.24 2.73
C VAL A 100 -15.72 -1.07 3.12
N HIS A 101 -15.10 -0.06 3.71
CA HIS A 101 -15.77 1.14 4.18
C HIS A 101 -15.03 2.38 3.70
N ALA A 102 -15.75 3.50 3.68
CA ALA A 102 -15.13 4.80 3.46
C ALA A 102 -14.67 5.35 4.81
N LEU A 103 -13.42 5.78 4.87
CA LEU A 103 -12.86 6.41 6.05
C LEU A 103 -12.49 7.85 5.73
N LYS A 104 -12.95 8.76 6.57
CA LYS A 104 -12.57 10.17 6.46
C LYS A 104 -11.48 10.46 7.47
N VAL A 105 -10.33 10.90 6.97
CA VAL A 105 -9.15 11.17 7.80
C VAL A 105 -8.91 12.66 7.84
N LEU A 106 -8.86 13.21 9.03
CA LEU A 106 -8.58 14.64 9.24
C LEU A 106 -7.10 14.87 9.39
N PRO A 107 -6.61 16.08 9.00
CA PRO A 107 -5.19 16.39 9.15
C PRO A 107 -4.76 16.35 10.61
N PRO A 108 -3.59 15.76 10.92
CA PRO A 108 -3.12 15.67 12.30
C PRO A 108 -2.75 17.01 12.90
N ALA A 109 -2.53 18.03 12.09
CA ALA A 109 -2.18 19.37 12.60
C ALA A 109 -3.32 20.02 13.40
N ARG A 110 -4.57 19.59 13.15
CA ARG A 110 -5.73 20.15 13.84
C ARG A 110 -6.19 19.29 14.97
N THR A 111 -5.97 18.01 14.87
CA THR A 111 -6.37 17.04 15.88
C THR A 111 -5.50 15.82 15.68
N ASN A 112 -5.26 15.11 16.75
CA ASN A 112 -4.47 13.88 16.67
C ASN A 112 -5.35 12.65 16.44
N THR A 113 -6.58 12.87 16.09
CA THR A 113 -7.52 11.78 15.88
C THR A 113 -8.03 11.76 14.45
N ALA A 114 -8.28 10.56 13.98
CA ALA A 114 -8.96 10.36 12.71
C ALA A 114 -10.44 10.08 13.00
N SER A 115 -11.29 10.57 12.12
CA SER A 115 -12.72 10.30 12.20
C SER A 115 -13.05 9.16 11.25
N TYR A 116 -13.78 8.18 11.73
CA TYR A 116 -14.19 7.04 10.93
C TYR A 116 -15.66 7.20 10.56
N LEU A 117 -15.96 7.01 9.30
CA LEU A 117 -17.33 7.01 8.81
C LEU A 117 -17.66 5.59 8.37
N PRO A 118 -18.80 5.07 8.83
CA PRO A 118 -19.23 3.73 8.41
C PRO A 118 -19.46 3.65 6.92
#